data_18d96e7397e75fd0142e7dfb3788a2d2
#
_entry.id   18d96e7397e75fd0142e7dfb3788a2d2
#
_cell.length_a   1.000
_cell.length_b   1.000
_cell.length_c   1.000
_cell.angle_alpha   90.00
_cell.angle_beta   90.00
_cell.angle_gamma   90.00
#
_symmetry.space_group_name_H-M   'P 1'
#
loop_
_entity.id
_entity.type
_entity.pdbx_description
1 polymer ?
#
loop_
_entity_poly.entity_id
_entity_poly.type
_entity_poly.pdbx_seq_one_letter_code
_entity_poly.pdbx_strand_id
1 'polypeptide(L)'
;NSTSWLTSDRYLYVLEQFKYNPKLRINVIDPKQRLVPLFTGNINFIASNHEDYWYLYLRLPDWENTQMYPALIYSWDMDKIELAIENILQEEPETVETVFDLVSDAVDTNNRTVDKPLEVPFYPFPYYEGMNRIGSDRYWLGLYWRNNHYNVKFLKAMCDLCLACRIGKICLTPWKSLIIKGIPKKHKLAWEKLLGRFGVNVRHSSLELNW
;
A
#
# COMPACT_ATOMS: atom_id res chain seq x y z
N ASN A 1 -6.30 -14.37 0.19
CA ASN A 1 -5.07 -15.17 0.25
C ASN A 1 -3.98 -14.30 0.85
N SER A 2 -3.18 -14.84 1.73
CA SER A 2 -2.03 -14.21 2.36
C SER A 2 -0.83 -15.15 2.27
N THR A 3 0.37 -14.62 2.41
CA THR A 3 1.56 -15.44 2.57
C THR A 3 1.45 -16.23 3.87
N SER A 4 1.67 -17.55 3.81
CA SER A 4 1.27 -18.48 4.87
C SER A 4 1.91 -18.19 6.23
N TRP A 5 3.14 -17.71 6.25
CA TRP A 5 3.87 -17.38 7.48
C TRP A 5 3.59 -15.96 7.99
N LEU A 6 3.11 -15.04 7.13
CA LEU A 6 2.89 -13.64 7.49
C LEU A 6 1.50 -13.45 8.09
N THR A 7 1.38 -13.74 9.38
CA THR A 7 0.19 -13.46 10.17
C THR A 7 0.08 -11.97 10.52
N SER A 8 -1.10 -11.52 10.94
CA SER A 8 -1.29 -10.12 11.38
C SER A 8 -0.37 -9.73 12.52
N ASP A 9 -0.18 -10.62 13.48
CA ASP A 9 0.69 -10.37 14.65
C ASP A 9 2.16 -10.29 14.22
N ARG A 10 2.59 -11.18 13.32
CA ARG A 10 3.94 -11.14 12.75
C ARG A 10 4.20 -9.85 11.97
N TYR A 11 3.21 -9.42 11.19
CA TYR A 11 3.28 -8.19 10.43
C TYR A 11 3.43 -6.96 11.35
N LEU A 12 2.62 -6.88 12.41
CA LEU A 12 2.72 -5.81 13.41
C LEU A 12 4.08 -5.82 14.10
N TYR A 13 4.56 -7.00 14.49
CA TYR A 13 5.86 -7.16 15.11
C TYR A 13 7.01 -6.65 14.23
N VAL A 14 6.97 -6.94 12.92
CA VAL A 14 7.95 -6.42 11.95
C VAL A 14 7.89 -4.89 11.88
N LEU A 15 6.70 -4.29 11.88
CA LEU A 15 6.56 -2.83 11.87
C LEU A 15 7.09 -2.18 13.16
N GLU A 16 6.96 -2.85 14.30
CA GLU A 16 7.46 -2.37 15.58
C GLU A 16 9.00 -2.41 15.72
N GLN A 17 9.71 -3.08 14.79
CA GLN A 17 11.18 -3.05 14.76
C GLN A 17 11.71 -1.67 14.36
N PHE A 18 10.98 -0.91 13.55
CA PHE A 18 11.37 0.45 13.15
C PHE A 18 11.19 1.41 14.32
N LYS A 19 12.25 1.57 15.13
CA LYS A 19 12.24 2.35 16.38
C LYS A 19 12.49 3.84 16.17
N TYR A 20 12.86 4.25 15.00
CA TYR A 20 13.08 5.65 14.61
C TYR A 20 12.07 6.07 13.56
N ASN A 21 12.05 7.36 13.23
CA ASN A 21 11.16 7.90 12.20
C ASN A 21 11.91 7.99 10.86
N PRO A 22 11.72 7.07 9.93
CA PRO A 22 12.42 7.07 8.66
C PRO A 22 12.13 8.32 7.85
N LYS A 23 13.12 8.84 7.15
CA LYS A 23 12.96 9.94 6.19
C LYS A 23 12.40 9.42 4.86
N LEU A 24 12.82 8.22 4.47
CA LEU A 24 12.33 7.54 3.28
C LEU A 24 10.99 6.84 3.55
N ARG A 25 10.18 6.74 2.52
CA ARG A 25 8.93 5.98 2.61
C ARG A 25 9.21 4.48 2.54
N ILE A 26 8.94 3.78 3.63
CA ILE A 26 9.03 2.34 3.70
C ILE A 26 7.69 1.72 3.36
N ASN A 27 7.71 0.68 2.55
CA ASN A 27 6.57 -0.16 2.24
C ASN A 27 6.87 -1.60 2.66
N VAL A 28 6.06 -2.17 3.54
CA VAL A 28 6.16 -3.58 3.99
C VAL A 28 4.89 -4.28 3.55
N ILE A 29 4.99 -5.27 2.66
CA ILE A 29 3.82 -5.77 1.95
C ILE A 29 3.84 -7.29 1.72
N ASP A 30 2.66 -7.88 1.75
CA ASP A 30 2.39 -9.24 1.33
C ASP A 30 2.02 -9.26 -0.18
N PRO A 31 2.82 -9.90 -1.06
CA PRO A 31 2.57 -9.92 -2.49
C PRO A 31 1.30 -10.69 -2.88
N LYS A 32 0.74 -11.49 -1.98
CA LYS A 32 -0.53 -12.20 -2.20
C LYS A 32 -1.77 -11.35 -1.94
N GLN A 33 -1.60 -10.14 -1.44
CA GLN A 33 -2.68 -9.16 -1.32
C GLN A 33 -2.97 -8.52 -2.69
N ARG A 34 -4.12 -8.82 -3.25
CA ARG A 34 -4.48 -8.49 -4.64
C ARG A 34 -4.72 -7.01 -4.94
N LEU A 35 -4.91 -6.19 -3.90
CA LEU A 35 -5.33 -4.79 -4.04
C LEU A 35 -4.33 -3.80 -3.45
N VAL A 36 -3.09 -4.23 -3.23
CA VAL A 36 -2.07 -3.38 -2.64
C VAL A 36 -0.92 -3.25 -3.64
N PRO A 37 -0.59 -2.02 -4.09
CA PRO A 37 0.57 -1.79 -4.95
C PRO A 37 1.86 -2.21 -4.25
N LEU A 38 2.73 -2.95 -4.94
CA LEU A 38 3.95 -3.50 -4.34
C LEU A 38 5.06 -2.46 -4.14
N PHE A 39 5.11 -1.44 -5.00
CA PHE A 39 6.23 -0.50 -5.08
C PHE A 39 5.82 0.94 -4.80
N THR A 40 5.19 1.20 -3.65
CA THR A 40 4.73 2.54 -3.27
C THR A 40 5.72 3.31 -2.42
N GLY A 41 6.71 2.65 -1.84
CA GLY A 41 7.77 3.24 -1.03
C GLY A 41 9.04 3.55 -1.83
N ASN A 42 9.94 4.29 -1.21
CA ASN A 42 11.33 4.39 -1.66
C ASN A 42 12.06 3.08 -1.37
N ILE A 43 11.76 2.48 -0.23
CA ILE A 43 12.23 1.17 0.21
C ILE A 43 11.00 0.25 0.29
N ASN A 44 11.03 -0.89 -0.40
CA ASN A 44 9.91 -1.80 -0.45
C ASN A 44 10.36 -3.20 -0.01
N PHE A 45 9.89 -3.63 1.15
CA PHE A 45 10.06 -4.99 1.65
C PHE A 45 8.84 -5.81 1.26
N ILE A 46 9.05 -6.83 0.44
CA ILE A 46 7.99 -7.69 -0.08
C ILE A 46 8.21 -9.10 0.45
N ALA A 47 7.21 -9.66 1.15
CA ALA A 47 7.32 -10.97 1.77
C ALA A 47 7.68 -12.05 0.74
N SER A 48 8.69 -12.84 1.05
CA SER A 48 9.10 -13.98 0.22
C SER A 48 8.31 -15.26 0.58
N ASN A 49 8.59 -16.35 -0.11
CA ASN A 49 8.08 -17.66 0.25
C ASN A 49 8.83 -18.30 1.43
N HIS A 50 9.95 -17.74 1.83
CA HIS A 50 10.71 -18.18 3.01
C HIS A 50 10.23 -17.45 4.25
N GLU A 51 9.97 -18.17 5.32
CA GLU A 51 9.54 -17.60 6.60
C GLU A 51 10.56 -16.58 7.11
N ASP A 52 10.06 -15.40 7.48
CA ASP A 52 10.84 -14.26 7.99
C ASP A 52 11.84 -13.64 7.00
N TYR A 53 11.74 -13.92 5.70
CA TYR A 53 12.60 -13.32 4.69
C TYR A 53 11.81 -12.50 3.67
N TRP A 54 12.42 -11.39 3.26
CA TRP A 54 11.81 -10.37 2.42
C TRP A 54 12.68 -10.03 1.23
N TYR A 55 12.07 -9.87 0.06
CA TYR A 55 12.69 -9.16 -1.04
C TYR A 55 12.82 -7.68 -0.67
N LEU A 56 13.96 -7.08 -0.97
CA LEU A 56 14.17 -5.63 -0.85
C LEU A 56 14.26 -5.01 -2.23
N TYR A 57 13.44 -4.00 -2.48
CA TYR A 57 13.46 -3.20 -3.69
C TYR A 57 13.62 -1.73 -3.35
N LEU A 58 14.56 -1.06 -4.02
CA LEU A 58 14.76 0.39 -3.92
C LEU A 58 14.13 1.10 -5.11
N ARG A 59 13.39 2.16 -4.81
CA ARG A 59 12.82 3.11 -5.77
C ARG A 59 13.16 4.52 -5.29
N LEU A 60 14.32 4.99 -5.64
CA LEU A 60 14.78 6.30 -5.22
C LEU A 60 14.26 7.40 -6.16
N PRO A 61 14.03 8.65 -5.67
CA PRO A 61 13.37 9.70 -6.44
C PRO A 61 14.06 10.04 -7.78
N ASP A 62 15.39 9.99 -7.80
CA ASP A 62 16.20 10.40 -8.95
C ASP A 62 16.62 9.21 -9.85
N TRP A 63 16.10 8.02 -9.57
CA TRP A 63 16.46 6.81 -10.31
C TRP A 63 15.27 6.28 -11.10
N GLU A 64 15.46 6.08 -12.40
CA GLU A 64 14.40 5.70 -13.33
C GLU A 64 13.76 4.34 -13.03
N ASN A 65 14.53 3.40 -12.48
CA ASN A 65 14.09 2.02 -12.30
C ASN A 65 14.08 1.58 -10.84
N THR A 66 13.12 0.72 -10.50
CA THR A 66 13.11 -0.02 -9.24
C THR A 66 14.15 -1.14 -9.31
N GLN A 67 15.07 -1.18 -8.36
CA GLN A 67 16.16 -2.15 -8.32
C GLN A 67 16.01 -3.11 -7.14
N MET A 68 16.28 -4.40 -7.39
CA MET A 68 16.20 -5.45 -6.37
C MET A 68 17.57 -5.65 -5.72
N TYR A 69 17.60 -5.67 -4.39
CA TYR A 69 18.77 -6.09 -3.63
C TYR A 69 19.09 -7.58 -3.89
N PRO A 70 20.35 -7.97 -4.02
CA PRO A 70 20.71 -9.32 -4.50
C PRO A 70 20.46 -10.45 -3.50
N ALA A 71 19.99 -10.14 -2.28
CA ALA A 71 19.68 -11.12 -1.25
C ALA A 71 18.32 -10.87 -0.61
N LEU A 72 17.73 -11.91 -0.02
CA LEU A 72 16.57 -11.77 0.85
C LEU A 72 17.02 -11.29 2.23
N ILE A 73 16.25 -10.35 2.78
CA ILE A 73 16.52 -9.71 4.06
C ILE A 73 15.72 -10.39 5.17
N TYR A 74 16.38 -10.65 6.28
CA TYR A 74 15.72 -11.21 7.45
C TYR A 74 14.87 -10.15 8.18
N SER A 75 13.72 -10.55 8.70
CA SER A 75 12.75 -9.64 9.34
C SER A 75 13.38 -8.71 10.39
N TRP A 76 14.28 -9.23 11.21
CA TRP A 76 14.91 -8.49 12.30
C TRP A 76 16.11 -7.63 11.89
N ASP A 77 16.46 -7.63 10.61
CA ASP A 77 17.54 -6.79 10.05
C ASP A 77 16.99 -5.65 9.17
N MET A 78 15.66 -5.59 9.00
CA MET A 78 15.02 -4.60 8.11
C MET A 78 15.28 -3.16 8.55
N ASP A 79 15.21 -2.88 9.86
CA ASP A 79 15.47 -1.55 10.42
C ASP A 79 16.94 -1.13 10.28
N LYS A 80 17.87 -2.07 10.45
CA LYS A 80 19.31 -1.82 10.29
C LYS A 80 19.66 -1.50 8.85
N ILE A 81 19.13 -2.28 7.91
CA ILE A 81 19.36 -2.08 6.47
C ILE A 81 18.77 -0.75 6.02
N GLU A 82 17.57 -0.44 6.46
CA GLU A 82 16.93 0.82 6.12
C GLU A 82 17.73 2.01 6.63
N LEU A 83 18.17 1.99 7.88
CA LEU A 83 19.02 3.04 8.44
C LEU A 83 20.37 3.16 7.70
N ALA A 84 20.97 2.04 7.30
CA ALA A 84 22.19 2.04 6.50
C ALA A 84 21.96 2.69 5.12
N ILE A 85 20.85 2.35 4.46
CA ILE A 85 20.47 2.96 3.17
C ILE A 85 20.29 4.48 3.34
N GLU A 86 19.56 4.93 4.35
CA GLU A 86 19.37 6.38 4.60
C GLU A 86 20.70 7.11 4.81
N ASN A 87 21.64 6.51 5.54
CA ASN A 87 22.95 7.10 5.79
C ASN A 87 23.81 7.15 4.52
N ILE A 88 23.84 6.06 3.75
CA ILE A 88 24.61 5.95 2.51
C ILE A 88 24.10 6.96 1.47
N LEU A 89 22.79 7.14 1.38
CA LEU A 89 22.20 8.11 0.43
C LEU A 89 22.52 9.57 0.74
N GLN A 90 22.96 9.90 1.96
CA GLN A 90 23.46 11.24 2.28
C GLN A 90 24.81 11.53 1.61
N GLU A 91 25.55 10.49 1.20
CA GLU A 91 26.83 10.59 0.50
C GLU A 91 26.67 10.69 -1.03
N GLU A 92 25.42 10.77 -1.52
CA GLU A 92 25.07 10.90 -2.95
C GLU A 92 25.75 9.84 -3.85
N PRO A 93 25.56 8.53 -3.59
CA PRO A 93 26.17 7.48 -4.39
C PRO A 93 25.71 7.53 -5.84
N GLU A 94 26.63 7.28 -6.79
CA GLU A 94 26.36 7.41 -8.22
C GLU A 94 25.42 6.32 -8.78
N THR A 95 25.46 5.13 -8.23
CA THR A 95 24.68 3.97 -8.72
C THR A 95 24.04 3.18 -7.60
N VAL A 96 23.01 2.41 -7.94
CA VAL A 96 22.30 1.53 -6.98
C VAL A 96 23.18 0.36 -6.55
N GLU A 97 24.01 -0.16 -7.44
CA GLU A 97 24.97 -1.21 -7.15
C GLU A 97 25.93 -0.75 -6.05
N THR A 98 26.44 0.49 -6.15
CA THR A 98 27.26 1.11 -5.09
C THR A 98 26.53 1.16 -3.75
N VAL A 99 25.23 1.50 -3.74
CA VAL A 99 24.44 1.47 -2.50
C VAL A 99 24.37 0.05 -1.94
N PHE A 100 24.14 -0.94 -2.77
CA PHE A 100 24.03 -2.33 -2.32
C PHE A 100 25.35 -2.88 -1.75
N ASP A 101 26.45 -2.55 -2.38
CA ASP A 101 27.81 -2.93 -1.90
C ASP A 101 28.09 -2.26 -0.54
N LEU A 102 27.86 -0.94 -0.43
CA LEU A 102 28.05 -0.20 0.81
C LEU A 102 27.11 -0.67 1.94
N VAL A 103 25.88 -1.04 1.64
CA VAL A 103 24.96 -1.63 2.65
C VAL A 103 25.50 -2.97 3.13
N SER A 104 25.99 -3.82 2.21
CA SER A 104 26.55 -5.12 2.57
C SER A 104 27.79 -4.99 3.45
N ASP A 105 28.60 -3.96 3.23
CA ASP A 105 29.80 -3.70 4.01
C ASP A 105 29.49 -3.05 5.38
N ALA A 106 28.44 -2.23 5.45
CA ALA A 106 28.09 -1.47 6.64
C ALA A 106 27.32 -2.27 7.69
N VAL A 107 26.58 -3.31 7.27
CA VAL A 107 25.66 -4.02 8.15
C VAL A 107 25.85 -5.52 8.04
N ASP A 108 26.22 -6.15 9.16
CA ASP A 108 26.18 -7.61 9.29
C ASP A 108 24.74 -8.08 9.44
N THR A 109 24.25 -8.80 8.43
CA THR A 109 22.87 -9.21 8.32
C THR A 109 22.74 -10.69 8.00
N ASN A 110 21.66 -11.32 8.51
CA ASN A 110 21.33 -12.70 8.21
C ASN A 110 20.63 -12.80 6.85
N ASN A 111 21.38 -12.62 5.77
CA ASN A 111 20.87 -12.64 4.42
C ASN A 111 20.72 -14.06 3.89
N ARG A 112 19.76 -14.25 2.99
CA ARG A 112 19.53 -15.49 2.25
C ARG A 112 19.63 -15.23 0.75
N THR A 113 20.23 -16.16 0.03
CA THR A 113 20.26 -16.09 -1.43
C THR A 113 18.85 -16.10 -2.02
N VAL A 114 18.62 -15.27 -3.02
CA VAL A 114 17.38 -15.29 -3.80
C VAL A 114 17.36 -16.51 -4.70
N ASP A 115 16.64 -17.54 -4.31
CA ASP A 115 16.48 -18.79 -5.08
C ASP A 115 15.37 -18.69 -6.14
N LYS A 116 14.40 -17.81 -5.93
CA LYS A 116 13.32 -17.55 -6.88
C LYS A 116 13.08 -16.03 -6.98
N PRO A 117 12.94 -15.51 -8.20
CA PRO A 117 12.56 -14.12 -8.39
C PRO A 117 11.15 -13.86 -7.82
N LEU A 118 10.88 -12.62 -7.46
CA LEU A 118 9.54 -12.21 -7.07
C LEU A 118 8.57 -12.39 -8.25
N GLU A 119 7.60 -13.26 -8.08
CA GLU A 119 6.47 -13.34 -9.00
C GLU A 119 5.45 -12.25 -8.63
N VAL A 120 5.39 -11.22 -9.46
CA VAL A 120 4.34 -10.18 -9.34
C VAL A 120 3.10 -10.69 -10.08
N PRO A 121 2.05 -11.14 -9.35
CA PRO A 121 0.85 -11.60 -10.03
C PRO A 121 0.20 -10.42 -10.73
N PHE A 122 0.06 -10.53 -12.05
CA PHE A 122 -0.74 -9.58 -12.81
C PHE A 122 -2.21 -9.84 -12.53
N TYR A 123 -2.80 -9.01 -11.66
CA TYR A 123 -4.25 -8.93 -11.55
C TYR A 123 -4.71 -7.64 -12.21
N PRO A 124 -5.62 -7.70 -13.19
CA PRO A 124 -6.25 -6.49 -13.66
C PRO A 124 -6.89 -5.80 -12.47
N PHE A 125 -6.57 -4.52 -12.28
CA PHE A 125 -7.11 -3.73 -11.17
C PHE A 125 -8.63 -3.78 -11.27
N PRO A 126 -9.35 -4.38 -10.31
CA PRO A 126 -10.80 -4.44 -10.42
C PRO A 126 -11.34 -3.01 -10.37
N TYR A 127 -12.27 -2.71 -11.25
CA TYR A 127 -13.02 -1.47 -11.19
C TYR A 127 -13.73 -1.39 -9.84
N TYR A 128 -13.28 -0.51 -8.95
CA TYR A 128 -13.82 -0.41 -7.60
C TYR A 128 -14.49 0.95 -7.29
N GLU A 129 -14.56 1.84 -8.28
CA GLU A 129 -15.24 3.11 -8.13
C GLU A 129 -16.74 3.00 -8.35
N GLY A 130 -17.43 3.98 -7.76
CA GLY A 130 -18.85 4.10 -7.91
C GLY A 130 -19.67 3.15 -7.04
N MET A 131 -20.95 3.10 -7.35
CA MET A 131 -21.94 2.31 -6.63
C MET A 131 -22.02 0.90 -7.17
N ASN A 132 -21.46 -0.04 -6.43
CA ASN A 132 -21.37 -1.45 -6.81
C ASN A 132 -22.27 -2.32 -5.95
N ARG A 133 -22.90 -3.33 -6.54
CA ARG A 133 -23.88 -4.19 -5.85
C ARG A 133 -23.20 -5.27 -5.01
N ILE A 134 -23.73 -5.50 -3.81
CA ILE A 134 -23.39 -6.66 -2.95
C ILE A 134 -24.68 -7.43 -2.66
N GLY A 135 -24.79 -8.62 -3.22
CA GLY A 135 -26.01 -9.42 -3.05
C GLY A 135 -27.26 -8.74 -3.63
N SER A 136 -28.43 -8.97 -3.01
CA SER A 136 -29.71 -8.55 -3.56
C SER A 136 -30.12 -7.12 -3.19
N ASP A 137 -29.72 -6.64 -1.99
CA ASP A 137 -30.30 -5.44 -1.36
C ASP A 137 -29.27 -4.45 -0.79
N ARG A 138 -27.99 -4.68 -1.02
CA ARG A 138 -26.92 -3.82 -0.53
C ARG A 138 -25.96 -3.42 -1.63
N TYR A 139 -25.26 -2.31 -1.38
CA TYR A 139 -24.23 -1.75 -2.23
C TYR A 139 -22.97 -1.45 -1.44
N TRP A 140 -21.87 -1.34 -2.14
CA TRP A 140 -20.68 -0.65 -1.68
C TRP A 140 -20.36 0.49 -2.65
N LEU A 141 -19.82 1.56 -2.10
CA LEU A 141 -19.44 2.75 -2.83
C LEU A 141 -17.93 2.95 -2.72
N GLY A 142 -17.24 2.90 -3.85
CA GLY A 142 -15.84 3.27 -3.94
C GLY A 142 -15.71 4.73 -4.36
N LEU A 143 -14.95 5.51 -3.63
CA LEU A 143 -14.69 6.92 -3.88
C LEU A 143 -13.20 7.16 -4.02
N TYR A 144 -12.81 7.77 -5.13
CA TYR A 144 -11.47 8.28 -5.38
C TYR A 144 -11.52 9.80 -5.57
N TRP A 145 -10.59 10.49 -4.95
CA TRP A 145 -10.45 11.92 -5.11
C TRP A 145 -9.07 12.24 -5.67
N ARG A 146 -9.04 12.81 -6.85
CA ARG A 146 -7.82 13.00 -7.65
C ARG A 146 -6.67 13.67 -6.90
N ASN A 147 -6.97 14.57 -5.97
CA ASN A 147 -5.98 15.36 -5.24
C ASN A 147 -5.65 14.80 -3.85
N ASN A 148 -6.19 13.64 -3.47
CA ASN A 148 -6.13 13.12 -2.10
C ASN A 148 -6.66 14.06 -1.00
N HIS A 149 -7.38 15.09 -1.39
CA HIS A 149 -7.93 16.09 -0.50
C HIS A 149 -9.44 16.06 -0.58
N TYR A 150 -10.07 15.48 0.42
CA TYR A 150 -11.52 15.47 0.50
C TYR A 150 -12.03 16.77 1.14
N ASN A 151 -13.08 17.35 0.55
CA ASN A 151 -13.73 18.53 1.12
C ASN A 151 -14.37 18.16 2.46
N VAL A 152 -14.06 18.92 3.52
CA VAL A 152 -14.56 18.66 4.88
C VAL A 152 -16.10 18.68 4.95
N LYS A 153 -16.76 19.55 4.20
CA LYS A 153 -18.23 19.59 4.13
C LYS A 153 -18.79 18.29 3.52
N PHE A 154 -18.13 17.76 2.49
CA PHE A 154 -18.46 16.47 1.91
C PHE A 154 -18.27 15.34 2.93
N LEU A 155 -17.13 15.29 3.61
CA LEU A 155 -16.86 14.26 4.63
C LEU A 155 -17.90 14.26 5.75
N LYS A 156 -18.27 15.45 6.26
CA LYS A 156 -19.34 15.58 7.27
C LYS A 156 -20.67 15.03 6.75
N ALA A 157 -21.13 15.49 5.58
CA ALA A 157 -22.38 15.02 5.00
C ALA A 157 -22.37 13.50 4.68
N MET A 158 -21.21 12.96 4.30
CA MET A 158 -21.01 11.52 4.11
C MET A 158 -21.14 10.77 5.45
N CYS A 159 -20.52 11.27 6.52
CA CYS A 159 -20.65 10.67 7.85
C CYS A 159 -22.10 10.71 8.37
N ASP A 160 -22.79 11.83 8.20
CA ASP A 160 -24.20 11.96 8.57
C ASP A 160 -25.07 10.93 7.84
N LEU A 161 -24.81 10.74 6.54
CA LEU A 161 -25.52 9.74 5.75
C LEU A 161 -25.14 8.31 6.14
N CYS A 162 -23.89 8.05 6.51
CA CYS A 162 -23.47 6.77 7.09
C CYS A 162 -24.27 6.46 8.37
N LEU A 163 -24.37 7.42 9.28
CA LEU A 163 -25.13 7.26 10.53
C LEU A 163 -26.62 7.00 10.25
N ALA A 164 -27.22 7.77 9.34
CA ALA A 164 -28.62 7.57 8.93
C ALA A 164 -28.87 6.19 8.31
N CYS A 165 -27.88 5.64 7.61
CA CYS A 165 -27.92 4.30 7.02
C CYS A 165 -27.48 3.18 7.98
N ARG A 166 -27.10 3.51 9.21
CA ARG A 166 -26.49 2.58 10.19
C ARG A 166 -25.21 1.92 9.67
N ILE A 167 -24.38 2.68 8.97
CA ILE A 167 -23.06 2.26 8.51
C ILE A 167 -22.03 2.80 9.49
N GLY A 168 -21.43 1.90 10.29
CA GLY A 168 -20.47 2.26 11.34
C GLY A 168 -19.00 2.26 10.89
N LYS A 169 -18.70 1.95 9.63
CA LYS A 169 -17.32 1.79 9.17
C LYS A 169 -17.10 2.31 7.76
N ILE A 170 -16.07 3.15 7.61
CA ILE A 170 -15.52 3.60 6.33
C ILE A 170 -14.13 2.96 6.19
N CYS A 171 -13.84 2.37 5.05
CA CYS A 171 -12.55 1.74 4.78
C CYS A 171 -11.69 2.69 3.95
N LEU A 172 -10.51 3.03 4.45
CA LEU A 172 -9.47 3.70 3.67
C LEU A 172 -8.70 2.66 2.86
N THR A 173 -8.20 3.05 1.70
CA THR A 173 -7.41 2.18 0.84
C THR A 173 -5.99 2.70 0.69
N PRO A 174 -5.00 1.83 0.44
CA PRO A 174 -3.62 2.26 0.20
C PRO A 174 -3.44 3.14 -1.04
N TRP A 175 -4.36 3.06 -1.99
CA TRP A 175 -4.35 3.88 -3.22
C TRP A 175 -5.19 5.15 -3.10
N LYS A 176 -5.22 5.72 -1.89
CA LYS A 176 -5.75 7.08 -1.67
C LYS A 176 -7.24 7.23 -1.95
N SER A 177 -8.02 6.20 -1.67
CA SER A 177 -9.48 6.21 -1.82
C SER A 177 -10.19 5.75 -0.56
N LEU A 178 -11.53 5.85 -0.55
CA LEU A 178 -12.35 5.27 0.51
C LEU A 178 -13.40 4.32 -0.08
N ILE A 179 -13.76 3.35 0.75
CA ILE A 179 -14.84 2.42 0.43
C ILE A 179 -15.86 2.43 1.57
N ILE A 180 -17.11 2.63 1.21
CA ILE A 180 -18.26 2.57 2.12
C ILE A 180 -19.04 1.31 1.77
N LYS A 181 -19.14 0.38 2.73
CA LYS A 181 -19.79 -0.92 2.51
C LYS A 181 -21.14 -1.00 3.21
N GLY A 182 -22.04 -1.78 2.63
CA GLY A 182 -23.32 -2.11 3.27
C GLY A 182 -24.42 -1.07 3.10
N ILE A 183 -24.34 -0.20 2.10
CA ILE A 183 -25.37 0.78 1.77
C ILE A 183 -26.66 0.03 1.41
N PRO A 184 -27.78 0.21 2.17
CA PRO A 184 -29.04 -0.43 1.85
C PRO A 184 -29.62 0.10 0.53
N LYS A 185 -30.25 -0.76 -0.26
CA LYS A 185 -30.85 -0.40 -1.55
C LYS A 185 -31.78 0.80 -1.46
N LYS A 186 -32.57 0.91 -0.41
CA LYS A 186 -33.48 2.06 -0.16
C LYS A 186 -32.77 3.40 -0.03
N HIS A 187 -31.50 3.43 0.35
CA HIS A 187 -30.70 4.64 0.51
C HIS A 187 -29.79 4.94 -0.69
N LYS A 188 -29.77 4.10 -1.72
CA LYS A 188 -28.92 4.29 -2.91
C LYS A 188 -29.09 5.68 -3.51
N LEU A 189 -30.31 6.12 -3.73
CA LEU A 189 -30.63 7.44 -4.29
C LEU A 189 -30.12 8.60 -3.41
N ALA A 190 -30.15 8.45 -2.09
CA ALA A 190 -29.64 9.48 -1.16
C ALA A 190 -28.12 9.64 -1.32
N TRP A 191 -27.39 8.54 -1.50
CA TRP A 191 -25.97 8.56 -1.79
C TRP A 191 -25.66 9.18 -3.16
N GLU A 192 -26.40 8.85 -4.21
CA GLU A 192 -26.24 9.44 -5.54
C GLU A 192 -26.47 10.96 -5.51
N LYS A 193 -27.50 11.42 -4.77
CA LYS A 193 -27.78 12.85 -4.57
C LYS A 193 -26.65 13.55 -3.80
N LEU A 194 -26.08 12.88 -2.77
CA LEU A 194 -24.94 13.42 -2.03
C LEU A 194 -23.75 13.62 -2.96
N LEU A 195 -23.40 12.62 -3.76
CA LEU A 195 -22.30 12.70 -4.72
C LEU A 195 -22.52 13.82 -5.74
N GLY A 196 -23.71 13.88 -6.33
CA GLY A 196 -24.08 14.92 -7.29
C GLY A 196 -24.00 16.33 -6.70
N ARG A 197 -24.47 16.51 -5.46
CA ARG A 197 -24.42 17.80 -4.74
C ARG A 197 -23.00 18.34 -4.58
N PHE A 198 -22.03 17.47 -4.38
CA PHE A 198 -20.64 17.85 -4.19
C PHE A 198 -19.78 17.71 -5.46
N GLY A 199 -20.40 17.37 -6.58
CA GLY A 199 -19.70 17.20 -7.87
C GLY A 199 -18.69 16.05 -7.84
N VAL A 200 -18.92 15.03 -7.00
CA VAL A 200 -18.02 13.88 -6.90
C VAL A 200 -18.24 12.97 -8.09
N ASN A 201 -17.27 12.96 -8.99
CA ASN A 201 -17.27 12.01 -10.09
C ASN A 201 -16.78 10.63 -9.59
N VAL A 202 -17.56 9.60 -9.88
CA VAL A 202 -17.26 8.22 -9.48
C VAL A 202 -16.83 7.35 -10.66
N ARG A 203 -16.46 7.96 -11.78
CA ARG A 203 -16.01 7.28 -12.99
C ARG A 203 -14.64 7.81 -13.39
N HIS A 204 -13.59 7.29 -12.78
CA HIS A 204 -12.22 7.51 -13.21
C HIS A 204 -11.72 6.28 -13.97
N SER A 205 -10.75 6.46 -14.85
CA SER A 205 -10.11 5.33 -15.50
C SER A 205 -9.21 4.57 -14.52
N SER A 206 -9.04 3.27 -14.73
CA SER A 206 -8.10 2.46 -13.94
C SER A 206 -6.65 2.98 -14.03
N LEU A 207 -6.31 3.73 -15.07
CA LEU A 207 -5.02 4.38 -15.22
C LEU A 207 -4.82 5.53 -14.23
N GLU A 208 -5.88 6.27 -13.89
CA GLU A 208 -5.81 7.39 -12.93
C GLU A 208 -5.62 6.90 -11.48
N LEU A 209 -5.89 5.63 -11.19
CA LEU A 209 -5.77 5.01 -9.88
C LEU A 209 -4.36 4.49 -9.57
N ASN A 210 -3.53 4.37 -10.60
CA ASN A 210 -2.16 3.87 -10.50
C ASN A 210 -1.11 4.97 -10.28
N TRP A 211 -1.51 6.24 -10.17
CA TRP A 211 -0.63 7.40 -9.98
C TRP A 211 -0.63 7.96 -8.57
#